data_4b75b45d496f4d206f6099eecd31db71
#
_entry.id   4b75b45d496f4d206f6099eecd31db71
#
_cell.length_a   1.000
_cell.length_b   1.000
_cell.length_c   1.000
_cell.angle_alpha   90.00
_cell.angle_beta   90.00
_cell.angle_gamma   90.00
#
_symmetry.space_group_name_H-M   'P 1'
#
loop_
_entity.id
_entity.type
_entity.pdbx_description
1 polymer ?
#
loop_
_entity_poly.entity_id
_entity_poly.type
_entity_poly.pdbx_seq_one_letter_code
_entity_poly.pdbx_strand_id
1 'polypeptide(L)'
;VLLVAAIGIFIGASTSSGMMDIARHGILQPSHYSFADVMCVFLAVSATDVILLDIFNTLGMPTSTTVSMVFGLLGGSTALALKHILNEGLTYSQLINTDKALTVIFGIFLSVAIAFVVGLVVMWITRIVFTFNYKKHLRWTIAIYGGLSIALIFFFLMTTGFKNAPIVQNSTFGHFVQDHPVQLFVYTTIIAAIIVEILHLLRVNIFRLIILFGTFSLAMAFAGNDLVNFIGVPLAGLESFLDFTNHANGVSAEQYNMGVLAQPSTLPGVHLFLIGAGVIMTVAIWTSKKAQQVVQSTINLSSQNESEEVFSSSKVARTTVRNVLNFNSKVARYIPVSVQDWINGRFNKDNADQEEGVAFDLVRASVNLVLAGLLITIGTSFQLPLSTTYVAFMVAMGSSLADRAWGRETAVYRITGVITVVGGWFITAGAAFILAFLIATLNNVGGVFAMLGVILLIAFTMISNNRRFKKKQEQAENVDVLFRQMVNSRDKKEVWQLLLRHTQDTQVHLIAASREIFKGVTHGLTADNVRSVRTADSKLKDEREMWKRYRRKEILGMR
;
A
#
# COMPACT_ATOMS: atom_id res chain seq x y z
N VAL A 1 -15.98 -10.74 1.27
CA VAL A 1 -14.60 -10.25 1.13
C VAL A 1 -14.16 -9.54 2.41
N LEU A 2 -14.85 -8.50 2.90
CA LEU A 2 -14.46 -7.75 4.11
C LEU A 2 -14.34 -8.64 5.36
N LEU A 3 -15.29 -9.55 5.58
CA LEU A 3 -15.24 -10.48 6.71
C LEU A 3 -14.03 -11.41 6.62
N VAL A 4 -13.71 -11.91 5.42
CA VAL A 4 -12.54 -12.76 5.17
C VAL A 4 -11.24 -11.98 5.41
N ALA A 5 -11.18 -10.72 4.98
CA ALA A 5 -10.06 -9.84 5.26
C ALA A 5 -9.91 -9.58 6.78
N ALA A 6 -11.01 -9.35 7.49
CA ALA A 6 -11.01 -9.15 8.94
C ALA A 6 -10.42 -10.35 9.70
N ILE A 7 -10.82 -11.57 9.31
CA ILE A 7 -10.28 -12.80 9.89
C ILE A 7 -8.76 -12.91 9.59
N GLY A 8 -8.35 -12.60 8.36
CA GLY A 8 -6.93 -12.58 7.98
C GLY A 8 -6.13 -11.59 8.81
N ILE A 9 -6.63 -10.37 9.01
CA ILE A 9 -5.98 -9.34 9.85
C ILE A 9 -5.82 -9.84 11.29
N PHE A 10 -6.90 -10.38 11.86
CA PHE A 10 -6.88 -10.87 13.25
C PHE A 10 -5.84 -11.98 13.45
N ILE A 11 -5.80 -12.97 12.56
CA ILE A 11 -4.84 -14.06 12.62
C ILE A 11 -3.41 -13.54 12.37
N GLY A 12 -3.20 -12.69 11.35
CA GLY A 12 -1.89 -12.13 11.04
C GLY A 12 -1.32 -11.31 12.20
N ALA A 13 -2.14 -10.47 12.82
CA ALA A 13 -1.75 -9.69 13.98
C ALA A 13 -1.36 -10.59 15.18
N SER A 14 -2.10 -11.66 15.42
CA SER A 14 -1.88 -12.54 16.58
C SER A 14 -0.65 -13.46 16.44
N THR A 15 -0.22 -13.77 15.23
CA THR A 15 0.87 -14.74 14.96
C THR A 15 2.22 -14.10 14.66
N SER A 16 2.27 -12.80 14.39
CA SER A 16 3.48 -12.12 13.91
C SER A 16 4.14 -11.26 14.98
N SER A 17 5.03 -11.85 15.77
CA SER A 17 5.83 -11.11 16.75
C SER A 17 7.26 -10.79 16.28
N GLY A 18 7.81 -11.58 15.35
CA GLY A 18 9.21 -11.48 14.93
C GLY A 18 9.60 -10.21 14.18
N MET A 19 8.63 -9.48 13.61
CA MET A 19 8.90 -8.22 12.92
C MET A 19 9.13 -7.03 13.88
N MET A 20 8.73 -7.15 15.15
CA MET A 20 9.01 -6.11 16.17
C MET A 20 10.50 -5.90 16.43
N ASP A 21 11.32 -6.92 16.20
CA ASP A 21 12.77 -6.87 16.44
C ASP A 21 13.46 -5.81 15.56
N ILE A 22 12.87 -5.47 14.42
CA ILE A 22 13.38 -4.41 13.54
C ILE A 22 13.22 -3.03 14.19
N ALA A 23 12.10 -2.79 14.87
CA ALA A 23 11.88 -1.55 15.61
C ALA A 23 12.80 -1.46 16.84
N ARG A 24 13.08 -2.59 17.51
CA ARG A 24 13.84 -2.66 18.75
C ARG A 24 15.35 -2.51 18.55
N HIS A 25 15.93 -3.25 17.61
CA HIS A 25 17.39 -3.29 17.38
C HIS A 25 17.78 -3.47 15.90
N GLY A 26 16.82 -3.30 14.97
CA GLY A 26 17.09 -3.46 13.54
C GLY A 26 17.93 -2.33 12.95
N ILE A 27 17.73 -1.12 13.41
CA ILE A 27 18.39 0.09 12.90
C ILE A 27 19.36 0.67 13.93
N LEU A 28 18.91 0.93 15.16
CA LEU A 28 19.75 1.42 16.25
C LEU A 28 20.44 0.25 16.98
N GLN A 29 21.60 0.51 17.59
CA GLN A 29 22.27 -0.41 18.49
C GLN A 29 21.96 -0.02 19.95
N PRO A 30 20.96 -0.65 20.61
CA PRO A 30 20.39 -0.17 21.88
C PRO A 30 21.40 -0.10 23.02
N SER A 31 22.45 -0.94 22.98
CA SER A 31 23.48 -1.00 24.00
C SER A 31 24.30 0.29 24.16
N HIS A 32 24.21 1.21 23.21
CA HIS A 32 24.91 2.50 23.24
C HIS A 32 24.00 3.70 23.51
N TYR A 33 22.69 3.44 23.77
CA TYR A 33 21.71 4.49 24.02
C TYR A 33 21.16 4.39 25.44
N SER A 34 20.88 5.56 26.03
CA SER A 34 20.17 5.66 27.30
C SER A 34 18.66 5.49 27.11
N PHE A 35 17.95 5.27 28.22
CA PHE A 35 16.48 5.25 28.19
C PHE A 35 15.90 6.55 27.64
N ALA A 36 16.45 7.72 28.08
CA ALA A 36 16.01 9.02 27.58
C ALA A 36 16.20 9.16 26.06
N ASP A 37 17.33 8.70 25.52
CA ASP A 37 17.63 8.74 24.07
C ASP A 37 16.63 7.88 23.29
N VAL A 38 16.42 6.64 23.71
CA VAL A 38 15.50 5.70 23.04
C VAL A 38 14.06 6.24 23.04
N MET A 39 13.61 6.83 24.16
CA MET A 39 12.28 7.44 24.23
C MET A 39 12.14 8.64 23.28
N CYS A 40 13.18 9.47 23.13
CA CYS A 40 13.21 10.55 22.13
C CYS A 40 13.06 10.01 20.70
N VAL A 41 13.78 8.93 20.36
CA VAL A 41 13.70 8.30 19.02
C VAL A 41 12.31 7.70 18.80
N PHE A 42 11.81 6.88 19.70
CA PHE A 42 10.54 6.19 19.50
C PHE A 42 9.34 7.15 19.42
N LEU A 43 9.34 8.20 20.23
CA LEU A 43 8.31 9.24 20.10
C LEU A 43 8.43 9.99 18.76
N ALA A 44 9.66 10.32 18.32
CA ALA A 44 9.88 11.00 17.05
C ALA A 44 9.42 10.15 15.86
N VAL A 45 9.70 8.85 15.87
CA VAL A 45 9.24 7.90 14.82
C VAL A 45 7.73 7.80 14.82
N SER A 46 7.11 7.55 15.98
CA SER A 46 5.65 7.43 16.10
C SER A 46 4.94 8.71 15.65
N ALA A 47 5.47 9.87 16.02
CA ALA A 47 4.94 11.17 15.59
C ALA A 47 5.04 11.36 14.08
N THR A 48 6.19 11.03 13.51
CA THR A 48 6.46 11.10 12.08
C THR A 48 5.51 10.20 11.30
N ASP A 49 5.36 8.96 11.71
CA ASP A 49 4.48 7.98 11.06
C ASP A 49 3.03 8.46 11.04
N VAL A 50 2.49 8.91 12.17
CA VAL A 50 1.13 9.41 12.25
C VAL A 50 0.93 10.63 11.34
N ILE A 51 1.83 11.60 11.37
CA ILE A 51 1.73 12.83 10.57
C ILE A 51 1.81 12.52 9.07
N LEU A 52 2.82 11.75 8.65
CA LEU A 52 3.02 11.46 7.23
C LEU A 52 1.90 10.60 6.65
N LEU A 53 1.53 9.52 7.35
CA LEU A 53 0.46 8.64 6.88
C LEU A 53 -0.89 9.36 6.79
N ASP A 54 -1.22 10.24 7.74
CA ASP A 54 -2.45 11.03 7.68
C ASP A 54 -2.44 12.03 6.50
N ILE A 55 -1.30 12.66 6.20
CA ILE A 55 -1.15 13.55 5.04
C ILE A 55 -1.35 12.77 3.74
N PHE A 56 -0.63 11.65 3.54
CA PHE A 56 -0.71 10.86 2.31
C PHE A 56 -2.11 10.25 2.12
N ASN A 57 -2.73 9.73 3.19
CA ASN A 57 -4.10 9.23 3.14
C ASN A 57 -5.11 10.33 2.79
N THR A 58 -4.92 11.56 3.30
CA THR A 58 -5.77 12.71 2.96
C THR A 58 -5.63 13.12 1.49
N LEU A 59 -4.45 12.90 0.90
CA LEU A 59 -4.18 13.11 -0.52
C LEU A 59 -4.65 11.94 -1.41
N GLY A 60 -5.06 10.82 -0.82
CA GLY A 60 -5.43 9.58 -1.55
C GLY A 60 -4.25 8.90 -2.23
N MET A 61 -3.04 9.13 -1.75
CA MET A 61 -1.81 8.54 -2.30
C MET A 61 -1.38 7.30 -1.50
N PRO A 62 -1.15 6.15 -2.17
CA PRO A 62 -0.64 4.97 -1.49
C PRO A 62 0.79 5.22 -1.00
N THR A 63 1.02 5.04 0.29
CA THR A 63 2.34 5.13 0.92
C THR A 63 2.60 3.90 1.79
N SER A 64 3.81 3.77 2.32
CA SER A 64 4.28 2.62 3.08
C SER A 64 4.56 2.97 4.53
N THR A 65 3.92 2.26 5.44
CA THR A 65 4.19 2.29 6.88
C THR A 65 5.62 1.83 7.18
N THR A 66 6.05 0.75 6.54
CA THR A 66 7.40 0.20 6.71
C THR A 66 8.49 1.19 6.31
N VAL A 67 8.32 1.86 5.16
CA VAL A 67 9.30 2.87 4.71
C VAL A 67 9.35 4.05 5.67
N SER A 68 8.18 4.54 6.12
CA SER A 68 8.11 5.64 7.09
C SER A 68 8.82 5.26 8.40
N MET A 69 8.54 4.08 8.95
CA MET A 69 9.14 3.58 10.19
C MET A 69 10.66 3.40 10.05
N VAL A 70 11.15 2.73 9.00
CA VAL A 70 12.58 2.45 8.81
C VAL A 70 13.38 3.74 8.64
N PHE A 71 12.92 4.64 7.77
CA PHE A 71 13.60 5.93 7.57
C PHE A 71 13.40 6.88 8.74
N GLY A 72 12.28 6.77 9.45
CA GLY A 72 12.03 7.46 10.71
C GLY A 72 13.02 7.02 11.79
N LEU A 73 13.17 5.70 11.99
CA LEU A 73 14.18 5.15 12.92
C LEU A 73 15.59 5.59 12.55
N LEU A 74 15.94 5.52 11.26
CA LEU A 74 17.25 5.97 10.80
C LEU A 74 17.47 7.46 11.07
N GLY A 75 16.47 8.31 10.80
CA GLY A 75 16.54 9.75 11.03
C GLY A 75 16.63 10.10 12.51
N GLY A 76 15.73 9.55 13.33
CA GLY A 76 15.70 9.77 14.78
C GLY A 76 16.97 9.27 15.48
N SER A 77 17.42 8.06 15.11
CA SER A 77 18.67 7.51 15.66
C SER A 77 19.89 8.31 15.21
N THR A 78 19.92 8.81 13.96
CA THR A 78 21.02 9.65 13.47
C THR A 78 21.12 10.96 14.26
N ALA A 79 19.98 11.57 14.63
CA ALA A 79 19.99 12.79 15.44
C ALA A 79 20.71 12.61 16.78
N LEU A 80 20.44 11.50 17.47
CA LEU A 80 21.09 11.20 18.74
C LEU A 80 22.49 10.61 18.59
N ALA A 81 22.73 9.85 17.50
CA ALA A 81 24.08 9.40 17.17
C ALA A 81 25.05 10.56 17.01
N LEU A 82 24.64 11.64 16.35
CA LEU A 82 25.47 12.85 16.23
C LEU A 82 25.84 13.47 17.60
N LYS A 83 24.90 13.45 18.56
CA LYS A 83 25.17 13.89 19.95
C LYS A 83 26.27 13.03 20.60
N HIS A 84 26.15 11.70 20.50
CA HIS A 84 27.14 10.77 21.08
C HIS A 84 28.49 10.82 20.36
N ILE A 85 28.51 11.02 19.05
CA ILE A 85 29.75 11.22 18.27
C ILE A 85 30.48 12.48 18.72
N LEU A 86 29.76 13.59 18.91
CA LEU A 86 30.34 14.86 19.30
C LEU A 86 30.81 14.89 20.77
N ASN A 87 30.08 14.23 21.67
CA ASN A 87 30.36 14.29 23.11
C ASN A 87 31.25 13.14 23.60
N GLU A 88 31.13 11.95 23.03
CA GLU A 88 31.76 10.72 23.53
C GLU A 88 32.79 10.15 22.56
N GLY A 89 32.89 10.67 21.34
CA GLY A 89 33.84 10.21 20.33
C GLY A 89 33.52 8.84 19.72
N LEU A 90 32.28 8.35 19.88
CA LEU A 90 31.82 7.09 19.29
C LEU A 90 31.75 7.20 17.76
N THR A 91 31.84 6.05 17.09
CA THR A 91 31.69 6.01 15.62
C THR A 91 30.23 5.76 15.23
N TYR A 92 29.84 6.26 14.04
CA TYR A 92 28.47 6.08 13.52
C TYR A 92 28.06 4.60 13.44
N SER A 93 28.99 3.71 13.04
CA SER A 93 28.76 2.26 12.94
C SER A 93 28.58 1.54 14.28
N GLN A 94 29.05 2.14 15.38
CA GLN A 94 28.78 1.62 16.74
C GLN A 94 27.37 1.97 17.23
N LEU A 95 26.82 3.06 16.74
CA LEU A 95 25.51 3.57 17.16
C LEU A 95 24.37 3.08 16.27
N ILE A 96 24.63 2.94 14.97
CA ILE A 96 23.64 2.52 13.99
C ILE A 96 24.11 1.27 13.26
N ASN A 97 23.22 0.29 13.16
CA ASN A 97 23.48 -0.94 12.42
C ASN A 97 23.35 -0.68 10.90
N THR A 98 24.43 -0.13 10.33
CA THR A 98 24.47 0.29 8.92
C THR A 98 24.24 -0.84 7.94
N ASP A 99 24.79 -2.04 8.22
CA ASP A 99 24.66 -3.20 7.34
C ASP A 99 23.20 -3.69 7.28
N LYS A 100 22.56 -3.77 8.44
CA LYS A 100 21.15 -4.17 8.52
C LYS A 100 20.23 -3.10 7.93
N ALA A 101 20.50 -1.82 8.16
CA ALA A 101 19.76 -0.72 7.56
C ALA A 101 19.86 -0.74 6.03
N LEU A 102 21.05 -0.93 5.47
CA LEU A 102 21.25 -1.06 4.03
C LEU A 102 20.54 -2.29 3.46
N THR A 103 20.65 -3.44 4.13
CA THR A 103 19.96 -4.68 3.72
C THR A 103 18.45 -4.47 3.64
N VAL A 104 17.86 -3.80 4.63
CA VAL A 104 16.43 -3.47 4.66
C VAL A 104 16.05 -2.53 3.51
N ILE A 105 16.81 -1.46 3.30
CA ILE A 105 16.57 -0.48 2.23
C ILE A 105 16.66 -1.16 0.86
N PHE A 106 17.72 -1.95 0.61
CA PHE A 106 17.85 -2.72 -0.63
C PHE A 106 16.73 -3.73 -0.80
N GLY A 107 16.33 -4.43 0.28
CA GLY A 107 15.21 -5.36 0.28
C GLY A 107 13.90 -4.71 -0.16
N ILE A 108 13.60 -3.51 0.36
CA ILE A 108 12.42 -2.73 -0.03
C ILE A 108 12.43 -2.42 -1.53
N PHE A 109 13.51 -1.86 -2.07
CA PHE A 109 13.57 -1.48 -3.49
C PHE A 109 13.64 -2.70 -4.42
N LEU A 110 14.37 -3.74 -4.04
CA LEU A 110 14.46 -4.98 -4.82
C LEU A 110 13.11 -5.69 -4.91
N SER A 111 12.35 -5.71 -3.80
CA SER A 111 11.00 -6.32 -3.78
C SER A 111 10.03 -5.65 -4.74
N VAL A 112 10.14 -4.33 -4.94
CA VAL A 112 9.36 -3.55 -5.91
C VAL A 112 9.62 -4.03 -7.34
N ALA A 113 10.88 -4.19 -7.71
CA ALA A 113 11.27 -4.66 -9.04
C ALA A 113 10.84 -6.13 -9.27
N ILE A 114 11.07 -7.00 -8.29
CA ILE A 114 10.67 -8.42 -8.34
C ILE A 114 9.14 -8.52 -8.47
N ALA A 115 8.39 -7.77 -7.68
CA ALA A 115 6.92 -7.78 -7.70
C ALA A 115 6.36 -7.40 -9.07
N PHE A 116 6.94 -6.37 -9.71
CA PHE A 116 6.55 -5.94 -11.05
C PHE A 116 6.82 -7.04 -12.10
N VAL A 117 8.04 -7.58 -12.11
CA VAL A 117 8.45 -8.60 -13.08
C VAL A 117 7.66 -9.89 -12.90
N VAL A 118 7.51 -10.38 -11.67
CA VAL A 118 6.74 -11.59 -11.37
C VAL A 118 5.27 -11.39 -11.72
N GLY A 119 4.68 -10.24 -11.37
CA GLY A 119 3.31 -9.89 -11.72
C GLY A 119 3.09 -9.88 -13.23
N LEU A 120 4.04 -9.33 -13.99
CA LEU A 120 4.01 -9.30 -15.45
C LEU A 120 4.10 -10.73 -16.05
N VAL A 121 5.11 -11.50 -15.64
CA VAL A 121 5.36 -12.83 -16.22
C VAL A 121 4.23 -13.81 -15.90
N VAL A 122 3.82 -13.89 -14.63
CA VAL A 122 2.76 -14.82 -14.22
C VAL A 122 1.42 -14.43 -14.84
N MET A 123 1.07 -13.16 -14.90
CA MET A 123 -0.16 -12.74 -15.56
C MET A 123 -0.13 -13.04 -17.06
N TRP A 124 0.99 -12.81 -17.74
CA TRP A 124 1.15 -13.11 -19.15
C TRP A 124 0.94 -14.60 -19.44
N ILE A 125 1.56 -15.49 -18.64
CA ILE A 125 1.37 -16.95 -18.73
C ILE A 125 -0.10 -17.30 -18.46
N THR A 126 -0.68 -16.77 -17.40
CA THR A 126 -2.06 -17.04 -17.02
C THR A 126 -3.04 -16.60 -18.11
N ARG A 127 -2.78 -15.45 -18.76
CA ARG A 127 -3.64 -14.96 -19.86
C ARG A 127 -3.52 -15.81 -21.12
N ILE A 128 -2.35 -16.34 -21.44
CA ILE A 128 -2.19 -17.32 -22.52
C ILE A 128 -3.04 -18.56 -22.25
N VAL A 129 -3.09 -19.03 -21.00
CA VAL A 129 -3.88 -20.21 -20.62
C VAL A 129 -5.38 -19.94 -20.64
N PHE A 130 -5.85 -18.90 -19.93
CA PHE A 130 -7.28 -18.67 -19.71
C PHE A 130 -7.95 -17.74 -20.72
N THR A 131 -7.19 -16.86 -21.42
CA THR A 131 -7.71 -15.83 -22.32
C THR A 131 -8.67 -14.84 -21.59
N PHE A 132 -9.32 -13.92 -22.32
CA PHE A 132 -10.38 -13.07 -21.77
C PHE A 132 -11.73 -13.79 -21.69
N ASN A 133 -11.88 -14.89 -22.45
CA ASN A 133 -13.05 -15.76 -22.35
C ASN A 133 -12.67 -17.03 -21.55
N TYR A 134 -12.40 -16.81 -20.26
CA TYR A 134 -11.90 -17.88 -19.38
C TYR A 134 -12.87 -19.05 -19.23
N LYS A 135 -14.19 -18.85 -19.36
CA LYS A 135 -15.21 -19.92 -19.20
C LYS A 135 -15.03 -21.05 -20.18
N LYS A 136 -14.50 -20.77 -21.38
CA LYS A 136 -14.24 -21.80 -22.39
C LYS A 136 -13.00 -22.67 -22.10
N HIS A 137 -12.13 -22.22 -21.20
CA HIS A 137 -10.84 -22.86 -20.92
C HIS A 137 -10.74 -23.43 -19.51
N LEU A 138 -11.88 -23.62 -18.81
CA LEU A 138 -11.89 -24.08 -17.41
C LEU A 138 -11.57 -25.56 -17.23
N ARG A 139 -11.89 -26.41 -18.19
CA ARG A 139 -11.99 -27.87 -18.04
C ARG A 139 -10.86 -28.53 -17.23
N TRP A 140 -9.63 -28.46 -17.67
CA TRP A 140 -8.47 -29.06 -16.96
C TRP A 140 -7.58 -28.01 -16.28
N THR A 141 -7.60 -26.81 -16.82
CA THR A 141 -6.71 -25.74 -16.38
C THR A 141 -7.09 -25.16 -15.04
N ILE A 142 -8.38 -25.21 -14.68
CA ILE A 142 -8.86 -24.63 -13.43
C ILE A 142 -8.43 -25.46 -12.21
N ALA A 143 -8.39 -26.80 -12.31
CA ALA A 143 -7.92 -27.66 -11.24
C ALA A 143 -6.43 -27.44 -10.94
N ILE A 144 -5.62 -27.34 -12.01
CA ILE A 144 -4.18 -27.08 -11.89
C ILE A 144 -3.94 -25.69 -11.31
N TYR A 145 -4.55 -24.66 -11.89
CA TYR A 145 -4.37 -23.27 -11.44
C TYR A 145 -4.89 -23.07 -10.02
N GLY A 146 -6.11 -23.53 -9.74
CA GLY A 146 -6.73 -23.40 -8.42
C GLY A 146 -6.00 -24.22 -7.36
N GLY A 147 -5.65 -25.45 -7.69
CA GLY A 147 -4.87 -26.34 -6.84
C GLY A 147 -3.52 -25.73 -6.47
N LEU A 148 -2.76 -25.26 -7.46
CA LEU A 148 -1.47 -24.61 -7.26
C LEU A 148 -1.61 -23.30 -6.44
N SER A 149 -2.60 -22.47 -6.76
CA SER A 149 -2.83 -21.19 -6.06
C SER A 149 -3.17 -21.40 -4.58
N ILE A 150 -4.08 -22.33 -4.29
CA ILE A 150 -4.48 -22.65 -2.89
C ILE A 150 -3.33 -23.33 -2.16
N ALA A 151 -2.61 -24.26 -2.81
CA ALA A 151 -1.47 -24.94 -2.21
C ALA A 151 -0.32 -23.97 -1.87
N LEU A 152 -0.01 -23.01 -2.74
CA LEU A 152 0.99 -21.99 -2.48
C LEU A 152 0.59 -21.12 -1.27
N ILE A 153 -0.65 -20.65 -1.22
CA ILE A 153 -1.15 -19.89 -0.09
C ILE A 153 -1.03 -20.72 1.21
N PHE A 154 -1.53 -21.96 1.19
CA PHE A 154 -1.52 -22.82 2.37
C PHE A 154 -0.09 -23.16 2.81
N PHE A 155 0.79 -23.50 1.87
CA PHE A 155 2.19 -23.81 2.15
C PHE A 155 2.90 -22.67 2.89
N PHE A 156 2.84 -21.45 2.34
CA PHE A 156 3.48 -20.30 2.98
C PHE A 156 2.80 -19.90 4.28
N LEU A 157 1.51 -20.12 4.39
CA LEU A 157 0.77 -19.88 5.62
C LEU A 157 1.25 -20.79 6.75
N MET A 158 1.48 -22.07 6.44
CA MET A 158 1.97 -23.06 7.42
C MET A 158 3.46 -22.90 7.74
N THR A 159 4.29 -22.70 6.71
CA THR A 159 5.75 -22.64 6.90
C THR A 159 6.24 -21.30 7.47
N THR A 160 5.47 -20.22 7.31
CA THR A 160 5.87 -18.86 7.71
C THR A 160 4.88 -18.25 8.70
N GLY A 161 3.60 -18.22 8.32
CA GLY A 161 2.57 -17.52 9.10
C GLY A 161 2.33 -18.15 10.47
N PHE A 162 2.24 -19.48 10.52
CA PHE A 162 2.00 -20.24 11.77
C PHE A 162 3.25 -20.90 12.35
N LYS A 163 4.44 -20.64 11.80
CA LYS A 163 5.69 -21.26 12.27
C LYS A 163 5.89 -21.15 13.78
N ASN A 164 5.56 -20.00 14.35
CA ASN A 164 5.75 -19.70 15.78
C ASN A 164 4.47 -19.94 16.61
N ALA A 165 3.38 -20.41 16.00
CA ALA A 165 2.15 -20.69 16.75
C ALA A 165 2.33 -21.95 17.61
N PRO A 166 2.02 -21.91 18.92
CA PRO A 166 2.20 -23.05 19.85
C PRO A 166 1.47 -24.32 19.40
N ILE A 167 0.34 -24.16 18.73
CA ILE A 167 -0.47 -25.26 18.17
C ILE A 167 0.30 -26.01 17.07
N VAL A 168 1.09 -25.29 16.26
CA VAL A 168 1.89 -25.89 15.19
C VAL A 168 3.20 -26.45 15.75
N GLN A 169 3.90 -25.69 16.59
CA GLN A 169 5.20 -26.11 17.15
C GLN A 169 5.12 -27.40 17.96
N ASN A 170 4.06 -27.59 18.74
CA ASN A 170 3.90 -28.73 19.64
C ASN A 170 3.12 -29.90 19.02
N SER A 171 2.77 -29.83 17.72
CA SER A 171 2.01 -30.90 17.05
C SER A 171 2.90 -31.74 16.16
N THR A 172 2.54 -33.03 15.99
CA THR A 172 3.17 -33.94 15.02
C THR A 172 3.11 -33.39 13.60
N PHE A 173 2.02 -32.66 13.27
CA PHE A 173 1.87 -31.98 12.01
C PHE A 173 2.87 -30.83 11.82
N GLY A 174 3.16 -30.08 12.89
CA GLY A 174 4.15 -29.01 12.84
C GLY A 174 5.57 -29.51 12.61
N HIS A 175 5.95 -30.63 13.20
CA HIS A 175 7.22 -31.28 12.90
C HIS A 175 7.28 -31.73 11.43
N PHE A 176 6.21 -32.34 10.90
CA PHE A 176 6.14 -32.71 9.49
C PHE A 176 6.28 -31.50 8.55
N VAL A 177 5.66 -30.37 8.88
CA VAL A 177 5.76 -29.11 8.11
C VAL A 177 7.19 -28.59 8.03
N GLN A 178 7.95 -28.72 9.13
CA GLN A 178 9.33 -28.23 9.23
C GLN A 178 10.33 -29.22 8.58
N ASP A 179 10.15 -30.52 8.77
CA ASP A 179 11.09 -31.53 8.32
C ASP A 179 10.90 -31.90 6.85
N HIS A 180 9.67 -31.79 6.34
CA HIS A 180 9.32 -32.26 4.99
C HIS A 180 8.56 -31.20 4.14
N PRO A 181 9.09 -29.96 3.97
CA PRO A 181 8.37 -28.89 3.28
C PRO A 181 8.00 -29.21 1.83
N VAL A 182 8.87 -29.90 1.09
CA VAL A 182 8.59 -30.30 -0.30
C VAL A 182 7.43 -31.29 -0.38
N GLN A 183 7.40 -32.29 0.52
CA GLN A 183 6.32 -33.26 0.56
C GLN A 183 5.00 -32.59 0.94
N LEU A 184 5.03 -31.67 1.91
CA LEU A 184 3.86 -30.86 2.26
C LEU A 184 3.31 -30.12 1.03
N PHE A 185 4.18 -29.45 0.26
CA PHE A 185 3.76 -28.71 -0.93
C PHE A 185 3.14 -29.62 -2.00
N VAL A 186 3.75 -30.78 -2.26
CA VAL A 186 3.22 -31.76 -3.23
C VAL A 186 1.87 -32.31 -2.79
N TYR A 187 1.75 -32.77 -1.54
CA TYR A 187 0.49 -33.30 -1.03
C TYR A 187 -0.63 -32.25 -1.00
N THR A 188 -0.32 -31.04 -0.54
CA THR A 188 -1.31 -29.96 -0.54
C THR A 188 -1.74 -29.57 -1.96
N THR A 189 -0.82 -29.59 -2.93
CA THR A 189 -1.16 -29.30 -4.33
C THR A 189 -2.11 -30.36 -4.91
N ILE A 190 -1.83 -31.64 -4.67
CA ILE A 190 -2.69 -32.72 -5.16
C ILE A 190 -4.07 -32.67 -4.50
N ILE A 191 -4.11 -32.53 -3.17
CA ILE A 191 -5.38 -32.48 -2.43
C ILE A 191 -6.19 -31.24 -2.85
N ALA A 192 -5.55 -30.07 -2.94
CA ALA A 192 -6.22 -28.85 -3.38
C ALA A 192 -6.74 -28.97 -4.83
N ALA A 193 -5.98 -29.56 -5.74
CA ALA A 193 -6.43 -29.77 -7.11
C ALA A 193 -7.66 -30.69 -7.19
N ILE A 194 -7.69 -31.78 -6.39
CA ILE A 194 -8.84 -32.67 -6.31
C ILE A 194 -10.08 -31.94 -5.75
N ILE A 195 -9.91 -31.17 -4.67
CA ILE A 195 -10.99 -30.39 -4.07
C ILE A 195 -11.53 -29.35 -5.06
N VAL A 196 -10.64 -28.63 -5.75
CA VAL A 196 -11.01 -27.62 -6.75
C VAL A 196 -11.78 -28.28 -7.90
N GLU A 197 -11.37 -29.45 -8.37
CA GLU A 197 -12.07 -30.16 -9.44
C GLU A 197 -13.47 -30.59 -8.99
N ILE A 198 -13.61 -31.13 -7.78
CA ILE A 198 -14.92 -31.48 -7.21
C ILE A 198 -15.83 -30.25 -7.13
N LEU A 199 -15.32 -29.12 -6.63
CA LEU A 199 -16.06 -27.87 -6.54
C LEU A 199 -16.42 -27.32 -7.93
N HIS A 200 -15.54 -27.49 -8.91
CA HIS A 200 -15.81 -27.12 -10.30
C HIS A 200 -16.95 -27.95 -10.90
N LEU A 201 -16.98 -29.26 -10.65
CA LEU A 201 -18.07 -30.15 -11.05
C LEU A 201 -19.39 -29.76 -10.36
N LEU A 202 -19.37 -29.27 -9.13
CA LEU A 202 -20.51 -28.71 -8.42
C LEU A 202 -20.91 -27.29 -8.89
N ARG A 203 -20.29 -26.80 -9.99
CA ARG A 203 -20.54 -25.47 -10.59
C ARG A 203 -20.19 -24.29 -9.69
N VAL A 204 -19.31 -24.44 -8.71
CA VAL A 204 -18.79 -23.34 -7.90
C VAL A 204 -17.80 -22.52 -8.74
N ASN A 205 -17.88 -21.19 -8.64
CA ASN A 205 -16.91 -20.32 -9.32
C ASN A 205 -15.58 -20.32 -8.58
N ILE A 206 -14.61 -21.07 -9.12
CA ILE A 206 -13.30 -21.30 -8.51
C ILE A 206 -12.48 -19.99 -8.41
N PHE A 207 -12.57 -19.07 -9.40
CA PHE A 207 -11.87 -17.79 -9.29
C PHE A 207 -12.36 -16.96 -8.11
N ARG A 208 -13.67 -16.96 -7.82
CA ARG A 208 -14.19 -16.29 -6.61
C ARG A 208 -13.66 -16.93 -5.33
N LEU A 209 -13.51 -18.24 -5.31
CA LEU A 209 -12.93 -18.97 -4.19
C LEU A 209 -11.46 -18.58 -3.98
N ILE A 210 -10.65 -18.59 -5.06
CA ILE A 210 -9.24 -18.18 -5.04
C ILE A 210 -9.12 -16.72 -4.57
N ILE A 211 -10.01 -15.83 -5.03
CA ILE A 211 -10.04 -14.42 -4.59
C ILE A 211 -10.30 -14.33 -3.08
N LEU A 212 -11.19 -15.15 -2.51
CA LEU A 212 -11.43 -15.16 -1.07
C LEU A 212 -10.21 -15.66 -0.29
N PHE A 213 -9.60 -16.77 -0.71
CA PHE A 213 -8.36 -17.27 -0.12
C PHE A 213 -7.20 -16.29 -0.28
N GLY A 214 -7.03 -15.69 -1.46
CA GLY A 214 -6.04 -14.66 -1.72
C GLY A 214 -6.26 -13.40 -0.89
N THR A 215 -7.52 -12.98 -0.69
CA THR A 215 -7.86 -11.86 0.21
C THR A 215 -7.48 -12.17 1.64
N PHE A 216 -7.78 -13.39 2.12
CA PHE A 216 -7.39 -13.84 3.45
C PHE A 216 -5.86 -13.80 3.63
N SER A 217 -5.13 -14.43 2.70
CA SER A 217 -3.67 -14.49 2.74
C SER A 217 -3.03 -13.10 2.69
N LEU A 218 -3.51 -12.25 1.78
CA LEU A 218 -2.99 -10.89 1.65
C LEU A 218 -3.28 -10.06 2.90
N ALA A 219 -4.49 -10.13 3.45
CA ALA A 219 -4.87 -9.42 4.67
C ALA A 219 -4.04 -9.87 5.89
N MET A 220 -3.80 -11.18 6.01
CA MET A 220 -2.93 -11.75 7.02
C MET A 220 -1.48 -11.27 6.87
N ALA A 221 -0.94 -11.27 5.64
CA ALA A 221 0.41 -10.80 5.36
C ALA A 221 0.56 -9.29 5.62
N PHE A 222 -0.46 -8.47 5.29
CA PHE A 222 -0.49 -7.05 5.64
C PHE A 222 -0.46 -6.83 7.16
N ALA A 223 -1.32 -7.52 7.90
CA ALA A 223 -1.34 -7.36 9.36
C ALA A 223 -0.06 -7.85 9.99
N GLY A 224 0.49 -8.98 9.53
CA GLY A 224 1.74 -9.54 10.05
C GLY A 224 2.98 -8.70 9.77
N ASN A 225 2.94 -7.84 8.77
CA ASN A 225 4.05 -6.94 8.44
C ASN A 225 3.75 -5.49 8.83
N ASP A 226 2.75 -4.84 8.22
CA ASP A 226 2.53 -3.40 8.37
C ASP A 226 2.02 -3.01 9.76
N LEU A 227 1.07 -3.77 10.31
CA LEU A 227 0.53 -3.49 11.63
C LEU A 227 1.60 -3.67 12.71
N VAL A 228 2.37 -4.76 12.62
CA VAL A 228 3.43 -5.06 13.60
C VAL A 228 4.56 -4.05 13.51
N ASN A 229 4.93 -3.60 12.32
CA ASN A 229 5.91 -2.53 12.16
C ASN A 229 5.41 -1.21 12.77
N PHE A 230 4.14 -0.87 12.55
CA PHE A 230 3.58 0.38 13.07
C PHE A 230 3.46 0.39 14.60
N ILE A 231 2.98 -0.70 15.21
CA ILE A 231 2.82 -0.81 16.66
C ILE A 231 4.11 -1.19 17.38
N GLY A 232 5.09 -1.75 16.65
CA GLY A 232 6.35 -2.22 17.20
C GLY A 232 7.16 -1.13 17.89
N VAL A 233 7.17 0.09 17.35
CA VAL A 233 7.88 1.23 17.95
C VAL A 233 7.25 1.67 19.28
N PRO A 234 5.93 1.92 19.39
CA PRO A 234 5.29 2.20 20.68
C PRO A 234 5.44 1.06 21.71
N LEU A 235 5.38 -0.20 21.28
CA LEU A 235 5.56 -1.34 22.19
C LEU A 235 7.01 -1.48 22.68
N ALA A 236 7.99 -1.20 21.82
CA ALA A 236 9.39 -1.12 22.25
C ALA A 236 9.60 0.02 23.26
N GLY A 237 8.92 1.15 23.08
CA GLY A 237 8.91 2.23 24.06
C GLY A 237 8.27 1.83 25.39
N LEU A 238 7.15 1.10 25.37
CA LEU A 238 6.52 0.56 26.56
C LEU A 238 7.44 -0.45 27.29
N GLU A 239 8.08 -1.34 26.55
CA GLU A 239 9.06 -2.30 27.10
C GLU A 239 10.23 -1.59 27.76
N SER A 240 10.79 -0.56 27.09
CA SER A 240 11.84 0.29 27.65
C SER A 240 11.41 0.97 28.95
N PHE A 241 10.17 1.47 29.00
CA PHE A 241 9.62 2.11 30.19
C PHE A 241 9.44 1.13 31.35
N LEU A 242 8.91 -0.05 31.08
CA LEU A 242 8.71 -1.09 32.11
C LEU A 242 10.06 -1.61 32.64
N ASP A 243 11.04 -1.79 31.76
CA ASP A 243 12.39 -2.21 32.17
C ASP A 243 13.05 -1.14 33.03
N PHE A 244 13.00 0.12 32.61
CA PHE A 244 13.51 1.25 33.38
C PHE A 244 12.85 1.34 34.76
N THR A 245 11.52 1.25 34.86
CA THR A 245 10.81 1.37 36.13
C THR A 245 11.09 0.22 37.08
N ASN A 246 11.32 -0.98 36.56
CA ASN A 246 11.54 -2.18 37.40
C ASN A 246 13.01 -2.40 37.79
N HIS A 247 13.96 -1.95 36.96
CA HIS A 247 15.38 -2.31 37.11
C HIS A 247 16.33 -1.11 37.25
N ALA A 248 15.85 0.14 37.15
CA ALA A 248 16.76 1.29 37.24
C ALA A 248 17.43 1.50 38.60
N ASN A 249 16.84 0.99 39.69
CA ASN A 249 17.43 1.04 41.04
C ASN A 249 18.01 2.42 41.45
N GLY A 250 17.34 3.52 41.00
CA GLY A 250 17.79 4.88 41.28
C GLY A 250 18.75 5.50 40.25
N VAL A 251 19.10 4.79 39.18
CA VAL A 251 19.87 5.33 38.06
C VAL A 251 19.00 6.29 37.27
N SER A 252 19.57 7.42 36.86
CA SER A 252 18.82 8.43 36.07
C SER A 252 18.48 7.91 34.66
N ALA A 253 17.41 8.47 34.07
CA ALA A 253 16.98 8.12 32.70
C ALA A 253 18.06 8.34 31.64
N GLU A 254 18.97 9.26 31.86
CA GLU A 254 20.07 9.59 30.94
C GLU A 254 21.26 8.61 31.05
N GLN A 255 21.34 7.85 32.15
CA GLN A 255 22.45 6.93 32.40
C GLN A 255 22.03 5.46 32.27
N TYR A 256 20.73 5.17 32.32
CA TYR A 256 20.22 3.81 32.24
C TYR A 256 20.33 3.27 30.81
N ASN A 257 21.12 2.22 30.64
CA ASN A 257 21.42 1.61 29.32
C ASN A 257 20.26 0.72 28.83
N MET A 258 19.91 0.85 27.56
CA MET A 258 18.80 0.12 26.93
C MET A 258 19.24 -1.18 26.21
N GLY A 259 20.33 -1.80 26.62
CA GLY A 259 20.80 -3.08 26.07
C GLY A 259 19.77 -4.21 26.10
N VAL A 260 18.75 -4.13 26.96
CA VAL A 260 17.62 -5.09 27.01
C VAL A 260 16.89 -5.20 25.67
N LEU A 261 16.81 -4.14 24.91
CA LEU A 261 16.15 -4.16 23.60
C LEU A 261 16.87 -5.02 22.55
N ALA A 262 18.13 -5.35 22.77
CA ALA A 262 18.90 -6.26 21.89
C ALA A 262 18.52 -7.74 22.09
N GLN A 263 17.79 -8.08 23.17
CA GLN A 263 17.34 -9.43 23.47
C GLN A 263 15.90 -9.65 22.99
N PRO A 264 15.39 -10.89 22.87
CA PRO A 264 14.00 -11.16 22.57
C PRO A 264 13.06 -10.42 23.53
N SER A 265 11.90 -9.96 23.02
CA SER A 265 10.96 -9.19 23.84
C SER A 265 10.49 -9.97 25.08
N THR A 266 10.61 -9.33 26.23
CA THR A 266 10.13 -9.83 27.52
C THR A 266 8.80 -9.19 27.92
N LEU A 267 8.20 -8.35 27.05
CA LEU A 267 6.95 -7.64 27.33
C LEU A 267 5.81 -8.64 27.58
N PRO A 268 5.23 -8.70 28.80
CA PRO A 268 4.14 -9.61 29.07
C PRO A 268 2.89 -9.19 28.29
N GLY A 269 2.23 -10.17 27.68
CA GLY A 269 0.98 -9.92 26.96
C GLY A 269 1.11 -9.20 25.61
N VAL A 270 2.29 -9.20 24.97
CA VAL A 270 2.50 -8.62 23.61
C VAL A 270 1.40 -9.03 22.64
N HIS A 271 0.99 -10.30 22.66
CA HIS A 271 -0.08 -10.81 21.79
C HIS A 271 -1.42 -10.10 22.01
N LEU A 272 -1.74 -9.68 23.24
CA LEU A 272 -2.99 -8.95 23.52
C LEU A 272 -2.97 -7.55 22.89
N PHE A 273 -1.83 -6.86 22.93
CA PHE A 273 -1.67 -5.58 22.25
C PHE A 273 -1.78 -5.72 20.72
N LEU A 274 -1.16 -6.76 20.14
CA LEU A 274 -1.24 -7.06 18.72
C LEU A 274 -2.67 -7.41 18.29
N ILE A 275 -3.38 -8.22 19.07
CA ILE A 275 -4.80 -8.55 18.84
C ILE A 275 -5.67 -7.29 18.92
N GLY A 276 -5.48 -6.46 19.95
CA GLY A 276 -6.19 -5.19 20.10
C GLY A 276 -5.96 -4.25 18.91
N ALA A 277 -4.73 -4.12 18.45
CA ALA A 277 -4.38 -3.36 17.26
C ALA A 277 -5.03 -3.94 15.99
N GLY A 278 -5.10 -5.27 15.84
CA GLY A 278 -5.79 -5.95 14.75
C GLY A 278 -7.28 -5.66 14.71
N VAL A 279 -7.94 -5.63 15.88
CA VAL A 279 -9.35 -5.24 16.00
C VAL A 279 -9.55 -3.78 15.58
N ILE A 280 -8.71 -2.85 16.06
CA ILE A 280 -8.77 -1.43 15.70
C ILE A 280 -8.55 -1.26 14.20
N MET A 281 -7.57 -1.94 13.61
CA MET A 281 -7.31 -1.91 12.16
C MET A 281 -8.52 -2.40 11.37
N THR A 282 -9.16 -3.49 11.79
CA THR A 282 -10.37 -4.03 11.14
C THR A 282 -11.51 -3.02 11.15
N VAL A 283 -11.77 -2.40 12.30
CA VAL A 283 -12.79 -1.35 12.42
C VAL A 283 -12.45 -0.13 11.57
N ALA A 284 -11.18 0.28 11.55
CA ALA A 284 -10.70 1.41 10.75
C ALA A 284 -10.88 1.18 9.25
N ILE A 285 -10.59 -0.02 8.72
CA ILE A 285 -10.81 -0.36 7.31
C ILE A 285 -12.29 -0.25 6.93
N TRP A 286 -13.19 -0.64 7.82
CA TRP A 286 -14.62 -0.57 7.55
C TRP A 286 -15.17 0.86 7.56
N THR A 287 -14.63 1.71 8.43
CA THR A 287 -15.18 3.04 8.71
C THR A 287 -14.43 4.17 8.00
N SER A 288 -13.16 3.97 7.64
CA SER A 288 -12.31 5.03 7.10
C SER A 288 -12.54 5.30 5.62
N LYS A 289 -13.16 6.45 5.32
CA LYS A 289 -13.32 6.96 3.95
C LYS A 289 -11.97 7.34 3.31
N LYS A 290 -10.96 7.75 4.10
CA LYS A 290 -9.60 8.02 3.61
C LYS A 290 -8.94 6.75 3.07
N ALA A 291 -9.04 5.64 3.80
CA ALA A 291 -8.50 4.35 3.36
C ALA A 291 -9.16 3.86 2.06
N GLN A 292 -10.49 4.00 1.95
CA GLN A 292 -11.23 3.66 0.73
C GLN A 292 -10.77 4.48 -0.47
N GLN A 293 -10.43 5.76 -0.29
CA GLN A 293 -9.94 6.62 -1.37
C GLN A 293 -8.56 6.18 -1.89
N VAL A 294 -7.65 5.75 -1.00
CA VAL A 294 -6.33 5.20 -1.39
C VAL A 294 -6.49 3.92 -2.21
N VAL A 295 -7.37 3.01 -1.75
CA VAL A 295 -7.69 1.77 -2.49
C VAL A 295 -8.26 2.09 -3.87
N GLN A 296 -9.17 3.06 -3.96
CA GLN A 296 -9.76 3.47 -5.24
C GLN A 296 -8.70 4.03 -6.20
N SER A 297 -7.73 4.79 -5.71
CA SER A 297 -6.62 5.29 -6.54
C SER A 297 -5.79 4.15 -7.14
N THR A 298 -5.50 3.12 -6.36
CA THR A 298 -4.78 1.92 -6.84
C THR A 298 -5.60 1.13 -7.87
N ILE A 299 -6.89 0.96 -7.62
CA ILE A 299 -7.81 0.28 -8.55
C ILE A 299 -7.89 1.04 -9.88
N ASN A 300 -8.04 2.36 -9.85
CA ASN A 300 -8.14 3.19 -11.05
C ASN A 300 -6.88 3.09 -11.92
N LEU A 301 -5.68 3.07 -11.32
CA LEU A 301 -4.43 2.90 -12.07
C LEU A 301 -4.29 1.51 -12.71
N SER A 302 -4.85 0.48 -12.10
CA SER A 302 -4.80 -0.91 -12.58
C SER A 302 -5.99 -1.31 -13.46
N SER A 303 -7.00 -0.45 -13.61
CA SER A 303 -8.25 -0.73 -14.34
C SER A 303 -8.02 -1.07 -15.81
N GLN A 304 -8.86 -1.96 -16.37
CA GLN A 304 -8.91 -2.25 -17.81
C GLN A 304 -9.75 -1.24 -18.61
N ASN A 305 -10.71 -0.64 -17.92
CA ASN A 305 -11.59 0.34 -18.56
C ASN A 305 -10.86 1.67 -18.72
N GLU A 306 -11.24 2.44 -19.73
CA GLU A 306 -10.84 3.85 -19.86
C GLU A 306 -11.50 4.64 -18.72
N SER A 307 -10.92 4.49 -17.52
CA SER A 307 -11.33 5.25 -16.34
C SER A 307 -10.71 6.65 -16.38
N GLU A 308 -11.20 7.55 -15.56
CA GLU A 308 -10.70 8.92 -15.47
C GLU A 308 -9.17 8.94 -15.33
N GLU A 309 -8.51 9.55 -16.29
CA GLU A 309 -7.07 9.77 -16.23
C GLU A 309 -6.78 10.88 -15.23
N VAL A 310 -6.37 10.46 -14.04
CA VAL A 310 -6.06 11.37 -12.92
C VAL A 310 -4.75 12.12 -13.14
N PHE A 311 -3.85 11.57 -13.96
CA PHE A 311 -2.51 12.09 -14.17
C PHE A 311 -2.35 12.76 -15.54
N SER A 312 -1.56 13.84 -15.59
CA SER A 312 -1.19 14.49 -16.84
C SER A 312 -0.03 13.76 -17.53
N SER A 313 0.12 13.89 -18.85
CA SER A 313 1.21 13.27 -19.59
C SER A 313 2.57 13.91 -19.23
N SER A 314 3.59 13.09 -18.92
CA SER A 314 4.96 13.55 -18.70
C SER A 314 5.90 13.21 -19.87
N LYS A 315 6.98 14.01 -20.04
CA LYS A 315 8.01 13.73 -21.06
C LYS A 315 8.69 12.38 -20.80
N VAL A 316 8.95 12.04 -19.54
CA VAL A 316 9.59 10.79 -19.13
C VAL A 316 8.70 9.60 -19.51
N ALA A 317 7.41 9.64 -19.19
CA ALA A 317 6.48 8.58 -19.54
C ALA A 317 6.38 8.37 -21.06
N ARG A 318 6.33 9.45 -21.87
CA ARG A 318 6.32 9.34 -23.34
C ARG A 318 7.58 8.64 -23.86
N THR A 319 8.74 9.00 -23.34
CA THR A 319 10.03 8.37 -23.72
C THR A 319 10.05 6.90 -23.33
N THR A 320 9.60 6.57 -22.12
CA THR A 320 9.51 5.18 -21.63
C THR A 320 8.58 4.33 -22.51
N VAL A 321 7.37 4.84 -22.81
CA VAL A 321 6.43 4.14 -23.72
C VAL A 321 7.05 3.90 -25.10
N ARG A 322 7.70 4.91 -25.67
CA ARG A 322 8.38 4.80 -26.97
C ARG A 322 9.48 3.75 -26.94
N ASN A 323 10.31 3.74 -25.91
CA ASN A 323 11.39 2.77 -25.76
C ASN A 323 10.87 1.34 -25.60
N VAL A 324 9.82 1.14 -24.82
CA VAL A 324 9.15 -0.17 -24.66
C VAL A 324 8.56 -0.65 -25.97
N LEU A 325 7.88 0.22 -26.73
CA LEU A 325 7.32 -0.12 -28.03
C LEU A 325 8.42 -0.48 -29.04
N ASN A 326 9.52 0.28 -29.08
CA ASN A 326 10.67 0.00 -29.94
C ASN A 326 11.35 -1.34 -29.56
N PHE A 327 11.49 -1.62 -28.26
CA PHE A 327 12.01 -2.88 -27.77
C PHE A 327 11.10 -4.05 -28.18
N ASN A 328 9.81 -3.93 -27.95
CA ASN A 328 8.82 -4.94 -28.33
C ASN A 328 8.84 -5.22 -29.84
N SER A 329 8.95 -4.18 -30.70
CA SER A 329 9.05 -4.33 -32.13
C SER A 329 10.34 -5.04 -32.58
N LYS A 330 11.46 -4.83 -31.86
CA LYS A 330 12.72 -5.55 -32.10
C LYS A 330 12.59 -7.04 -31.72
N VAL A 331 12.04 -7.33 -30.53
CA VAL A 331 11.83 -8.70 -30.08
C VAL A 331 10.86 -9.45 -30.98
N ALA A 332 9.79 -8.80 -31.43
CA ALA A 332 8.81 -9.39 -32.33
C ALA A 332 9.42 -9.88 -33.66
N ARG A 333 10.51 -9.26 -34.15
CA ARG A 333 11.19 -9.71 -35.37
C ARG A 333 11.86 -11.08 -35.25
N TYR A 334 12.19 -11.50 -34.04
CA TYR A 334 12.80 -12.83 -33.78
C TYR A 334 11.78 -13.94 -33.54
N ILE A 335 10.49 -13.60 -33.41
CA ILE A 335 9.41 -14.55 -33.15
C ILE A 335 8.71 -14.86 -34.49
N PRO A 336 8.51 -16.14 -34.86
CA PRO A 336 7.77 -16.53 -36.06
C PRO A 336 6.37 -15.92 -36.07
N VAL A 337 5.89 -15.50 -37.25
CA VAL A 337 4.59 -14.82 -37.41
C VAL A 337 3.44 -15.68 -36.88
N SER A 338 3.47 -16.99 -37.13
CA SER A 338 2.45 -17.92 -36.62
C SER A 338 2.35 -17.95 -35.10
N VAL A 339 3.47 -17.79 -34.40
CA VAL A 339 3.50 -17.70 -32.92
C VAL A 339 2.96 -16.35 -32.46
N GLN A 340 3.31 -15.28 -33.17
CA GLN A 340 2.78 -13.94 -32.88
C GLN A 340 1.25 -13.91 -33.03
N ASP A 341 0.72 -14.46 -34.13
CA ASP A 341 -0.72 -14.50 -34.39
C ASP A 341 -1.46 -15.37 -33.36
N TRP A 342 -0.87 -16.50 -32.97
CA TRP A 342 -1.40 -17.33 -31.91
C TRP A 342 -1.46 -16.58 -30.56
N ILE A 343 -0.37 -15.91 -30.17
CA ILE A 343 -0.34 -15.10 -28.95
C ILE A 343 -1.37 -13.99 -29.04
N ASN A 344 -1.42 -13.24 -30.16
CA ASN A 344 -2.37 -12.14 -30.33
C ASN A 344 -3.83 -12.62 -30.25
N GLY A 345 -4.13 -13.79 -30.79
CA GLY A 345 -5.44 -14.42 -30.64
C GLY A 345 -5.83 -14.73 -29.20
N ARG A 346 -4.84 -15.07 -28.32
CA ARG A 346 -5.09 -15.29 -26.89
C ARG A 346 -5.42 -14.01 -26.12
N PHE A 347 -4.97 -12.86 -26.62
CA PHE A 347 -5.20 -11.53 -26.01
C PHE A 347 -6.37 -10.77 -26.65
N ASN A 348 -7.20 -11.43 -27.46
CA ASN A 348 -8.38 -10.81 -28.05
C ASN A 348 -9.46 -10.55 -26.97
N LYS A 349 -9.98 -9.30 -26.93
CA LYS A 349 -10.98 -8.83 -25.97
C LYS A 349 -12.41 -8.78 -26.51
N ASP A 350 -12.63 -9.10 -27.80
CA ASP A 350 -13.93 -8.92 -28.46
C ASP A 350 -15.07 -9.74 -27.81
N ASN A 351 -14.73 -10.82 -27.12
CA ASN A 351 -15.68 -11.67 -26.39
C ASN A 351 -15.30 -11.82 -24.91
N ALA A 352 -14.91 -10.71 -24.26
CA ALA A 352 -14.52 -10.74 -22.86
C ALA A 352 -15.72 -11.03 -21.94
N ASP A 353 -15.55 -12.01 -21.03
CA ASP A 353 -16.51 -12.30 -19.95
C ASP A 353 -16.38 -11.29 -18.79
N GLN A 354 -16.42 -9.99 -19.10
CA GLN A 354 -16.29 -8.94 -18.11
C GLN A 354 -17.67 -8.49 -17.63
N GLU A 355 -17.89 -8.53 -16.30
CA GLU A 355 -19.08 -7.95 -15.68
C GLU A 355 -19.01 -6.41 -15.80
N GLU A 356 -20.12 -5.75 -16.14
CA GLU A 356 -20.18 -4.29 -16.23
C GLU A 356 -19.84 -3.63 -14.89
N GLY A 357 -19.03 -2.59 -14.90
CA GLY A 357 -18.65 -1.83 -13.72
C GLY A 357 -17.47 -2.40 -12.91
N VAL A 358 -16.86 -3.51 -13.32
CA VAL A 358 -15.68 -4.09 -12.65
C VAL A 358 -14.38 -3.55 -13.28
N ALA A 359 -13.42 -3.18 -12.44
CA ALA A 359 -12.16 -2.59 -12.89
C ALA A 359 -11.28 -3.56 -13.70
N PHE A 360 -11.34 -4.86 -13.42
CA PHE A 360 -10.62 -5.95 -14.10
C PHE A 360 -11.31 -7.29 -13.84
N ASP A 361 -11.03 -8.28 -14.69
CA ASP A 361 -11.66 -9.60 -14.63
C ASP A 361 -11.21 -10.45 -13.43
N LEU A 362 -11.94 -11.55 -13.16
CA LEU A 362 -11.68 -12.44 -12.03
C LEU A 362 -10.32 -13.14 -12.15
N VAL A 363 -9.82 -13.40 -13.37
CA VAL A 363 -8.52 -14.03 -13.58
C VAL A 363 -7.41 -13.12 -13.06
N ARG A 364 -7.39 -11.86 -13.47
CA ARG A 364 -6.39 -10.90 -13.01
C ARG A 364 -6.53 -10.60 -11.52
N ALA A 365 -7.77 -10.52 -11.01
CA ALA A 365 -8.01 -10.35 -9.57
C ALA A 365 -7.38 -11.48 -8.75
N SER A 366 -7.57 -12.75 -9.19
CA SER A 366 -7.00 -13.91 -8.50
C SER A 366 -5.47 -13.90 -8.56
N VAL A 367 -4.87 -13.63 -9.73
CA VAL A 367 -3.41 -13.52 -9.87
C VAL A 367 -2.83 -12.45 -8.95
N ASN A 368 -3.41 -11.24 -8.95
CA ASN A 368 -2.92 -10.13 -8.13
C ASN A 368 -2.92 -10.48 -6.64
N LEU A 369 -4.01 -11.05 -6.14
CA LEU A 369 -4.14 -11.39 -4.71
C LEU A 369 -3.21 -12.52 -4.29
N VAL A 370 -3.12 -13.56 -5.10
CA VAL A 370 -2.24 -14.72 -4.81
C VAL A 370 -0.78 -14.29 -4.83
N LEU A 371 -0.34 -13.58 -5.88
CA LEU A 371 1.06 -13.17 -6.01
C LEU A 371 1.46 -12.13 -4.96
N ALA A 372 0.62 -11.14 -4.70
CA ALA A 372 0.93 -10.15 -3.69
C ALA A 372 1.05 -10.81 -2.30
N GLY A 373 0.09 -11.64 -1.91
CA GLY A 373 0.15 -12.39 -0.66
C GLY A 373 1.38 -13.28 -0.55
N LEU A 374 1.70 -14.01 -1.63
CA LEU A 374 2.86 -14.89 -1.72
C LEU A 374 4.19 -14.13 -1.55
N LEU A 375 4.40 -13.08 -2.34
CA LEU A 375 5.65 -12.31 -2.33
C LEU A 375 5.89 -11.62 -0.98
N ILE A 376 4.82 -11.09 -0.36
CA ILE A 376 4.92 -10.48 0.96
C ILE A 376 5.26 -11.54 2.00
N THR A 377 4.61 -12.70 1.97
CA THR A 377 4.87 -13.79 2.92
C THR A 377 6.29 -14.34 2.76
N ILE A 378 6.80 -14.49 1.53
CA ILE A 378 8.20 -14.85 1.29
C ILE A 378 9.15 -13.82 1.90
N GLY A 379 8.94 -12.53 1.67
CA GLY A 379 9.78 -11.49 2.24
C GLY A 379 9.76 -11.47 3.76
N THR A 380 8.59 -11.65 4.35
CA THR A 380 8.42 -11.74 5.82
C THR A 380 9.15 -12.97 6.38
N SER A 381 9.21 -14.10 5.64
CA SER A 381 9.93 -15.31 6.06
C SER A 381 11.44 -15.09 6.20
N PHE A 382 11.99 -14.18 5.41
CA PHE A 382 13.39 -13.76 5.50
C PHE A 382 13.61 -12.63 6.53
N GLN A 383 12.60 -12.29 7.32
CA GLN A 383 12.62 -11.16 8.25
C GLN A 383 12.99 -9.83 7.57
N LEU A 384 12.66 -9.69 6.30
CA LEU A 384 12.82 -8.45 5.57
C LEU A 384 11.55 -7.62 5.71
N PRO A 385 11.60 -6.42 6.28
CA PRO A 385 10.46 -5.52 6.36
C PRO A 385 10.18 -4.97 4.96
N LEU A 386 9.33 -5.65 4.22
CA LEU A 386 8.93 -5.22 2.89
C LEU A 386 7.80 -4.19 2.98
N SER A 387 7.74 -3.32 1.98
CA SER A 387 6.56 -2.51 1.79
C SER A 387 5.46 -3.32 1.11
N THR A 388 4.50 -3.79 1.88
CA THR A 388 3.35 -4.56 1.38
C THR A 388 2.55 -3.78 0.36
N THR A 389 2.33 -2.47 0.60
CA THR A 389 1.66 -1.55 -0.32
C THR A 389 2.39 -1.46 -1.66
N TYR A 390 3.73 -1.36 -1.64
CA TYR A 390 4.51 -1.28 -2.88
C TYR A 390 4.49 -2.58 -3.66
N VAL A 391 4.64 -3.71 -2.98
CA VAL A 391 4.58 -5.05 -3.62
C VAL A 391 3.21 -5.27 -4.26
N ALA A 392 2.12 -5.05 -3.53
CA ALA A 392 0.77 -5.22 -4.06
C ALA A 392 0.47 -4.28 -5.24
N PHE A 393 0.90 -3.02 -5.16
CA PHE A 393 0.78 -2.05 -6.24
C PHE A 393 1.57 -2.47 -7.48
N MET A 394 2.81 -2.93 -7.32
CA MET A 394 3.66 -3.31 -8.45
C MET A 394 3.24 -4.62 -9.10
N VAL A 395 2.71 -5.59 -8.34
CA VAL A 395 2.04 -6.78 -8.91
C VAL A 395 0.85 -6.36 -9.77
N ALA A 396 0.01 -5.45 -9.27
CA ALA A 396 -1.15 -4.94 -10.03
C ALA A 396 -0.73 -4.17 -11.30
N MET A 397 0.37 -3.41 -11.26
CA MET A 397 0.90 -2.70 -12.42
C MET A 397 1.51 -3.65 -13.45
N GLY A 398 2.34 -4.62 -13.00
CA GLY A 398 2.91 -5.65 -13.86
C GLY A 398 1.85 -6.49 -14.55
N SER A 399 0.84 -6.93 -13.81
CA SER A 399 -0.29 -7.69 -14.36
C SER A 399 -1.12 -6.88 -15.35
N SER A 400 -1.33 -5.59 -15.09
CA SER A 400 -2.02 -4.67 -16.01
C SER A 400 -1.28 -4.51 -17.33
N LEU A 401 0.04 -4.40 -17.28
CA LEU A 401 0.88 -4.30 -18.47
C LEU A 401 0.85 -5.60 -19.28
N ALA A 402 1.00 -6.75 -18.61
CA ALA A 402 0.94 -8.06 -19.24
C ALA A 402 -0.40 -8.30 -19.96
N ASP A 403 -1.48 -7.85 -19.34
CA ASP A 403 -2.86 -8.01 -19.82
C ASP A 403 -3.23 -7.04 -20.95
N ARG A 404 -2.27 -6.25 -21.42
CA ARG A 404 -2.48 -5.19 -22.42
C ARG A 404 -3.66 -4.28 -22.05
N ALA A 405 -3.83 -4.04 -20.74
CA ALA A 405 -4.90 -3.18 -20.22
C ALA A 405 -4.71 -1.72 -20.60
N TRP A 406 -3.49 -1.35 -20.99
CA TRP A 406 -3.12 0.02 -21.35
C TRP A 406 -3.13 0.18 -22.87
N GLY A 407 -4.07 0.96 -23.40
CA GLY A 407 -4.04 1.41 -24.78
C GLY A 407 -2.84 2.33 -25.03
N ARG A 408 -2.49 2.55 -26.30
CA ARG A 408 -1.30 3.35 -26.67
C ARG A 408 -1.36 4.78 -26.12
N GLU A 409 -2.53 5.36 -26.07
CA GLU A 409 -2.76 6.73 -25.56
C GLU A 409 -2.83 6.75 -24.03
N THR A 410 -3.56 5.80 -23.42
CA THR A 410 -3.72 5.70 -21.98
C THR A 410 -2.44 5.25 -21.25
N ALA A 411 -1.56 4.50 -21.93
CA ALA A 411 -0.29 4.03 -21.36
C ALA A 411 0.61 5.17 -20.84
N VAL A 412 0.66 6.31 -21.56
CA VAL A 412 1.48 7.45 -21.13
C VAL A 412 0.99 8.04 -19.82
N TYR A 413 -0.32 8.17 -19.63
CA TYR A 413 -0.92 8.72 -18.42
C TYR A 413 -0.73 7.76 -17.22
N ARG A 414 -0.93 6.46 -17.45
CA ARG A 414 -0.76 5.43 -16.42
C ARG A 414 0.70 5.27 -15.99
N ILE A 415 1.65 5.29 -16.94
CA ILE A 415 3.08 5.32 -16.61
C ILE A 415 3.44 6.58 -15.84
N THR A 416 2.86 7.74 -16.19
CA THR A 416 3.05 8.96 -15.38
C THR A 416 2.52 8.75 -13.97
N GLY A 417 1.35 8.13 -13.80
CA GLY A 417 0.79 7.78 -12.49
C GLY A 417 1.72 6.87 -11.68
N VAL A 418 2.23 5.80 -12.29
CA VAL A 418 3.19 4.89 -11.66
C VAL A 418 4.47 5.61 -11.23
N ILE A 419 5.05 6.43 -12.12
CA ILE A 419 6.26 7.23 -11.80
C ILE A 419 5.97 8.21 -10.66
N THR A 420 4.79 8.83 -10.64
CA THR A 420 4.39 9.75 -9.56
C THR A 420 4.27 9.03 -8.23
N VAL A 421 3.66 7.85 -8.21
CA VAL A 421 3.53 7.02 -7.00
C VAL A 421 4.91 6.57 -6.52
N VAL A 422 5.74 6.03 -7.41
CA VAL A 422 7.12 5.62 -7.08
C VAL A 422 7.96 6.82 -6.60
N GLY A 423 7.84 7.97 -7.28
CA GLY A 423 8.49 9.22 -6.82
C GLY A 423 8.00 9.65 -5.43
N GLY A 424 6.70 9.48 -5.14
CA GLY A 424 6.11 9.72 -3.83
C GLY A 424 6.74 8.84 -2.74
N TRP A 425 7.13 7.62 -3.05
CA TRP A 425 7.80 6.73 -2.10
C TRP A 425 9.17 7.26 -1.65
N PHE A 426 9.97 7.79 -2.59
CA PHE A 426 11.24 8.43 -2.26
C PHE A 426 11.04 9.70 -1.42
N ILE A 427 10.00 10.48 -1.76
CA ILE A 427 9.63 11.67 -0.97
C ILE A 427 9.22 11.25 0.44
N THR A 428 8.45 10.17 0.60
CA THR A 428 8.06 9.64 1.92
C THR A 428 9.29 9.24 2.73
N ALA A 429 10.24 8.52 2.14
CA ALA A 429 11.48 8.11 2.80
C ALA A 429 12.30 9.32 3.29
N GLY A 430 12.55 10.28 2.41
CA GLY A 430 13.28 11.51 2.75
C GLY A 430 12.55 12.36 3.80
N ALA A 431 11.23 12.52 3.67
CA ALA A 431 10.42 13.26 4.62
C ALA A 431 10.38 12.58 6.00
N ALA A 432 10.27 11.25 6.04
CA ALA A 432 10.30 10.48 7.28
C ALA A 432 11.64 10.64 8.01
N PHE A 433 12.75 10.53 7.29
CA PHE A 433 14.08 10.75 7.84
C PHE A 433 14.23 12.16 8.43
N ILE A 434 13.93 13.18 7.64
CA ILE A 434 14.11 14.59 8.05
C ILE A 434 13.18 14.93 9.23
N LEU A 435 11.90 14.54 9.17
CA LEU A 435 10.94 14.87 10.20
C LEU A 435 11.28 14.17 11.52
N ALA A 436 11.62 12.89 11.49
CA ALA A 436 12.04 12.16 12.68
C ALA A 436 13.35 12.71 13.27
N PHE A 437 14.31 13.07 12.42
CA PHE A 437 15.55 13.73 12.84
C PHE A 437 15.26 15.05 13.60
N LEU A 438 14.42 15.90 13.03
CA LEU A 438 14.07 17.18 13.64
C LEU A 438 13.31 17.01 14.96
N ILE A 439 12.33 16.08 15.00
CA ILE A 439 11.54 15.81 16.21
C ILE A 439 12.43 15.20 17.30
N ALA A 440 13.31 14.25 16.97
CA ALA A 440 14.22 13.64 17.94
C ALA A 440 15.20 14.68 18.52
N THR A 441 15.75 15.56 17.68
CA THR A 441 16.60 16.67 18.12
C THR A 441 15.82 17.61 19.04
N LEU A 442 14.58 17.96 18.67
CA LEU A 442 13.72 18.83 19.48
C LEU A 442 13.41 18.19 20.85
N ASN A 443 13.07 16.89 20.86
CA ASN A 443 12.79 16.15 22.09
C ASN A 443 14.02 16.08 23.00
N ASN A 444 15.20 15.86 22.43
CA ASN A 444 16.45 15.79 23.19
C ASN A 444 16.84 17.12 23.83
N VAL A 445 16.63 18.24 23.13
CA VAL A 445 16.97 19.58 23.65
C VAL A 445 15.90 20.11 24.61
N GLY A 446 14.62 19.93 24.26
CA GLY A 446 13.50 20.51 25.01
C GLY A 446 12.90 19.58 26.08
N GLY A 447 13.39 18.33 26.18
CA GLY A 447 12.95 17.36 27.18
C GLY A 447 11.43 17.12 27.16
N VAL A 448 10.84 16.94 28.34
CA VAL A 448 9.41 16.61 28.51
C VAL A 448 8.48 17.66 27.91
N PHE A 449 8.85 18.95 27.96
CA PHE A 449 8.01 20.02 27.39
C PHE A 449 7.93 19.92 25.85
N ALA A 450 9.05 19.60 25.19
CA ALA A 450 9.07 19.37 23.75
C ALA A 450 8.25 18.12 23.38
N MET A 451 8.37 17.03 24.13
CA MET A 451 7.58 15.81 23.92
C MET A 451 6.07 16.07 24.01
N LEU A 452 5.64 16.83 25.03
CA LEU A 452 4.23 17.24 25.15
C LEU A 452 3.80 18.12 23.98
N GLY A 453 4.65 19.06 23.56
CA GLY A 453 4.43 19.88 22.36
C GLY A 453 4.25 19.05 21.09
N VAL A 454 5.06 18.02 20.89
CA VAL A 454 4.93 17.08 19.75
C VAL A 454 3.61 16.31 19.80
N ILE A 455 3.19 15.82 20.96
CA ILE A 455 1.90 15.13 21.13
C ILE A 455 0.73 16.07 20.78
N LEU A 456 0.77 17.32 21.24
CA LEU A 456 -0.24 18.32 20.90
C LEU A 456 -0.24 18.66 19.40
N LEU A 457 0.94 18.72 18.77
CA LEU A 457 1.08 18.92 17.33
C LEU A 457 0.44 17.77 16.54
N ILE A 458 0.65 16.51 16.95
CA ILE A 458 0.00 15.34 16.33
C ILE A 458 -1.52 15.47 16.42
N ALA A 459 -2.05 15.75 17.61
CA ALA A 459 -3.48 15.89 17.81
C ALA A 459 -4.06 17.04 16.94
N PHE A 460 -3.39 18.18 16.89
CA PHE A 460 -3.78 19.33 16.07
C PHE A 460 -3.77 18.99 14.57
N THR A 461 -2.72 18.35 14.06
CA THR A 461 -2.62 17.99 12.64
C THR A 461 -3.69 16.99 12.25
N MET A 462 -3.95 15.96 13.04
CA MET A 462 -5.00 14.98 12.81
C MET A 462 -6.40 15.63 12.76
N ILE A 463 -6.72 16.48 13.72
CA ILE A 463 -8.02 17.19 13.78
C ILE A 463 -8.17 18.12 12.58
N SER A 464 -7.13 18.90 12.26
CA SER A 464 -7.13 19.84 11.13
C SER A 464 -7.30 19.12 9.79
N ASN A 465 -6.54 18.06 9.54
CA ASN A 465 -6.63 17.27 8.31
C ASN A 465 -7.98 16.58 8.19
N ASN A 466 -8.53 16.07 9.28
CA ASN A 466 -9.85 15.43 9.26
C ASN A 466 -10.97 16.43 8.93
N ARG A 467 -10.90 17.65 9.46
CA ARG A 467 -11.84 18.73 9.12
C ARG A 467 -11.73 19.12 7.64
N ARG A 468 -10.51 19.27 7.12
CA ARG A 468 -10.28 19.59 5.71
C ARG A 468 -10.78 18.47 4.79
N PHE A 469 -10.55 17.21 5.16
CA PHE A 469 -11.02 16.05 4.40
C PHE A 469 -12.55 16.00 4.34
N LYS A 470 -13.25 16.16 5.49
CA LYS A 470 -14.71 16.21 5.54
C LYS A 470 -15.28 17.32 4.65
N LYS A 471 -14.72 18.52 4.72
CA LYS A 471 -15.16 19.66 3.88
C LYS A 471 -15.00 19.37 2.39
N LYS A 472 -13.87 18.77 1.97
CA LYS A 472 -13.66 18.35 0.57
C LYS A 472 -14.68 17.28 0.15
N GLN A 473 -14.98 16.35 1.04
CA GLN A 473 -15.92 15.28 0.76
C GLN A 473 -17.36 15.77 0.61
N GLU A 474 -17.82 16.65 1.48
CA GLU A 474 -19.15 17.27 1.39
C GLU A 474 -19.32 18.03 0.07
N GLN A 475 -18.27 18.73 -0.39
CA GLN A 475 -18.28 19.40 -1.69
C GLN A 475 -18.35 18.39 -2.87
N ALA A 476 -17.66 17.25 -2.77
CA ALA A 476 -17.69 16.22 -3.80
C ALA A 476 -19.02 15.43 -3.81
N GLU A 477 -19.59 15.12 -2.63
CA GLU A 477 -20.87 14.39 -2.50
C GLU A 477 -22.04 15.16 -3.11
N ASN A 478 -22.10 16.48 -2.96
CA ASN A 478 -23.18 17.30 -3.53
C ASN A 478 -23.22 17.22 -5.06
N VAL A 479 -22.08 17.09 -5.72
CA VAL A 479 -21.97 16.93 -7.18
C VAL A 479 -22.28 15.49 -7.61
N ASP A 480 -21.95 14.51 -6.79
CA ASP A 480 -22.13 13.09 -7.12
C ASP A 480 -23.59 12.62 -6.96
N VAL A 481 -24.44 13.32 -6.20
CA VAL A 481 -25.84 12.93 -6.02
C VAL A 481 -26.61 12.98 -7.33
N LEU A 482 -26.51 14.08 -8.10
CA LEU A 482 -27.16 14.22 -9.40
C LEU A 482 -26.67 13.18 -10.41
N PHE A 483 -25.36 12.93 -10.42
CA PHE A 483 -24.77 11.93 -11.31
C PHE A 483 -25.22 10.51 -10.96
N ARG A 484 -25.27 10.15 -9.67
CA ARG A 484 -25.78 8.85 -9.24
C ARG A 484 -27.27 8.66 -9.58
N GLN A 485 -28.06 9.71 -9.47
CA GLN A 485 -29.46 9.67 -9.90
C GLN A 485 -29.56 9.43 -11.41
N MET A 486 -28.73 10.11 -12.22
CA MET A 486 -28.69 9.88 -13.67
C MET A 486 -28.33 8.44 -14.03
N VAL A 487 -27.32 7.85 -13.40
CA VAL A 487 -26.85 6.48 -13.70
C VAL A 487 -27.84 5.42 -13.23
N ASN A 488 -28.56 5.67 -12.14
CA ASN A 488 -29.53 4.71 -11.57
C ASN A 488 -30.94 4.80 -12.17
N SER A 489 -31.29 5.89 -12.84
CA SER A 489 -32.60 6.04 -13.47
C SER A 489 -32.66 5.28 -14.80
N ARG A 490 -33.73 4.54 -15.01
CA ARG A 490 -34.04 3.84 -16.27
C ARG A 490 -34.94 4.67 -17.21
N ASP A 491 -35.49 5.80 -16.72
CA ASP A 491 -36.33 6.69 -17.52
C ASP A 491 -35.46 7.71 -18.26
N LYS A 492 -35.44 7.62 -19.59
CA LYS A 492 -34.68 8.53 -20.46
C LYS A 492 -35.08 10.00 -20.31
N LYS A 493 -36.35 10.28 -19.98
CA LYS A 493 -36.82 11.67 -19.78
C LYS A 493 -36.27 12.25 -18.47
N GLU A 494 -36.26 11.44 -17.42
CA GLU A 494 -35.68 11.83 -16.13
C GLU A 494 -34.18 12.03 -16.24
N VAL A 495 -33.46 11.10 -16.89
CA VAL A 495 -32.02 11.22 -17.15
C VAL A 495 -31.70 12.51 -17.92
N TRP A 496 -32.51 12.84 -18.94
CA TRP A 496 -32.33 14.07 -19.71
C TRP A 496 -32.51 15.34 -18.87
N GLN A 497 -33.52 15.38 -18.01
CA GLN A 497 -33.74 16.50 -17.10
C GLN A 497 -32.61 16.66 -16.07
N LEU A 498 -32.14 15.54 -15.51
CA LEU A 498 -31.01 15.54 -14.59
C LEU A 498 -29.70 15.99 -15.28
N LEU A 499 -29.50 15.56 -16.52
CA LEU A 499 -28.35 15.99 -17.34
C LEU A 499 -28.39 17.49 -17.61
N LEU A 500 -29.53 18.04 -18.01
CA LEU A 500 -29.70 19.48 -18.22
C LEU A 500 -29.41 20.27 -16.94
N ARG A 501 -29.93 19.83 -15.82
CA ARG A 501 -29.68 20.45 -14.52
C ARG A 501 -28.20 20.39 -14.15
N HIS A 502 -27.56 19.22 -14.31
CA HIS A 502 -26.13 19.06 -14.04
C HIS A 502 -25.29 20.00 -14.92
N THR A 503 -25.61 20.10 -16.21
CA THR A 503 -24.91 20.99 -17.15
C THR A 503 -25.11 22.46 -16.77
N GLN A 504 -26.32 22.87 -16.37
CA GLN A 504 -26.59 24.23 -15.90
C GLN A 504 -25.77 24.55 -14.65
N ASP A 505 -25.80 23.68 -13.63
CA ASP A 505 -25.04 23.86 -12.38
C ASP A 505 -23.53 23.93 -12.66
N THR A 506 -23.03 23.10 -13.57
CA THR A 506 -21.63 23.12 -14.03
C THR A 506 -21.26 24.45 -14.68
N GLN A 507 -22.10 24.97 -15.59
CA GLN A 507 -21.84 26.24 -16.27
C GLN A 507 -21.85 27.43 -15.30
N VAL A 508 -22.81 27.46 -14.38
CA VAL A 508 -22.90 28.51 -13.34
C VAL A 508 -21.64 28.50 -12.47
N HIS A 509 -21.22 27.32 -12.01
CA HIS A 509 -19.99 27.18 -11.22
C HIS A 509 -18.76 27.64 -11.99
N LEU A 510 -18.65 27.26 -13.25
CA LEU A 510 -17.57 27.61 -14.16
C LEU A 510 -17.43 29.13 -14.36
N ILE A 511 -18.53 29.81 -14.58
CA ILE A 511 -18.56 31.26 -14.73
C ILE A 511 -18.16 31.95 -13.42
N ALA A 512 -18.70 31.48 -12.29
CA ALA A 512 -18.36 32.03 -10.98
C ALA A 512 -16.87 31.84 -10.63
N ALA A 513 -16.33 30.65 -10.86
CA ALA A 513 -14.92 30.35 -10.63
C ALA A 513 -14.00 31.18 -11.53
N SER A 514 -14.33 31.30 -12.84
CA SER A 514 -13.57 32.12 -13.78
C SER A 514 -13.54 33.58 -13.38
N ARG A 515 -14.69 34.13 -12.94
CA ARG A 515 -14.79 35.50 -12.44
C ARG A 515 -13.93 35.72 -11.18
N GLU A 516 -13.91 34.79 -10.28
CA GLU A 516 -13.13 34.89 -9.03
C GLU A 516 -11.62 34.80 -9.33
N ILE A 517 -11.21 33.87 -10.18
CA ILE A 517 -9.82 33.72 -10.63
C ILE A 517 -9.34 35.00 -11.33
N PHE A 518 -10.16 35.54 -12.26
CA PHE A 518 -9.84 36.76 -12.96
C PHE A 518 -9.69 37.96 -12.02
N LYS A 519 -10.60 38.09 -11.04
CA LYS A 519 -10.47 39.11 -9.98
C LYS A 519 -9.20 38.95 -9.15
N GLY A 520 -8.83 37.71 -8.80
CA GLY A 520 -7.60 37.43 -8.06
C GLY A 520 -6.34 37.80 -8.82
N VAL A 521 -6.31 37.53 -10.15
CA VAL A 521 -5.20 37.90 -11.01
C VAL A 521 -5.12 39.42 -11.18
N THR A 522 -6.24 40.09 -11.53
CA THR A 522 -6.27 41.54 -11.74
C THR A 522 -5.89 42.30 -10.46
N HIS A 523 -6.44 41.90 -9.33
CA HIS A 523 -6.08 42.51 -8.03
C HIS A 523 -4.59 42.26 -7.69
N GLY A 524 -4.07 41.05 -7.97
CA GLY A 524 -2.67 40.73 -7.74
C GLY A 524 -1.72 41.56 -8.60
N LEU A 525 -2.09 41.84 -9.85
CA LEU A 525 -1.32 42.66 -10.76
C LEU A 525 -1.37 44.14 -10.39
N THR A 526 -2.56 44.65 -10.05
CA THR A 526 -2.72 46.07 -9.66
C THR A 526 -2.08 46.41 -8.32
N ALA A 527 -2.04 45.46 -7.39
CA ALA A 527 -1.47 45.62 -6.05
C ALA A 527 0.00 45.11 -5.93
N ASP A 528 0.62 44.75 -7.04
CA ASP A 528 1.95 44.11 -7.09
C ASP A 528 2.11 42.95 -6.06
N ASN A 529 1.03 42.16 -5.90
CA ASN A 529 0.95 41.09 -4.90
C ASN A 529 1.07 39.70 -5.57
N VAL A 530 2.30 39.19 -5.63
CA VAL A 530 2.61 37.87 -6.21
C VAL A 530 1.86 36.71 -5.51
N ARG A 531 1.53 36.83 -4.22
CA ARG A 531 0.76 35.80 -3.51
C ARG A 531 -0.67 35.66 -4.08
N SER A 532 -1.33 36.79 -4.37
CA SER A 532 -2.67 36.77 -4.96
C SER A 532 -2.67 36.07 -6.32
N VAL A 533 -1.69 36.36 -7.16
CA VAL A 533 -1.53 35.74 -8.48
C VAL A 533 -1.27 34.23 -8.36
N ARG A 534 -0.38 33.80 -7.45
CA ARG A 534 -0.11 32.37 -7.19
C ARG A 534 -1.34 31.63 -6.66
N THR A 535 -2.12 32.27 -5.80
CA THR A 535 -3.37 31.69 -5.28
C THR A 535 -4.39 31.50 -6.40
N ALA A 536 -4.50 32.48 -7.31
CA ALA A 536 -5.37 32.39 -8.48
C ALA A 536 -4.90 31.29 -9.45
N ASP A 537 -3.59 31.12 -9.68
CA ASP A 537 -3.03 30.03 -10.49
C ASP A 537 -3.30 28.65 -9.90
N SER A 538 -3.13 28.50 -8.58
CA SER A 538 -3.47 27.25 -7.87
C SER A 538 -4.96 26.94 -8.01
N LYS A 539 -5.83 27.93 -7.83
CA LYS A 539 -7.27 27.78 -7.96
C LYS A 539 -7.67 27.42 -9.40
N LEU A 540 -7.03 28.03 -10.41
CA LEU A 540 -7.25 27.68 -11.81
C LEU A 540 -6.88 26.23 -12.13
N LYS A 541 -5.81 25.70 -11.54
CA LYS A 541 -5.40 24.30 -11.69
C LYS A 541 -6.42 23.34 -11.09
N ASP A 542 -6.90 23.64 -9.89
CA ASP A 542 -7.92 22.82 -9.20
C ASP A 542 -9.24 22.81 -9.97
N GLU A 543 -9.69 23.99 -10.44
CA GLU A 543 -10.91 24.14 -11.24
C GLU A 543 -10.81 23.40 -12.58
N ARG A 544 -9.65 23.46 -13.25
CA ARG A 544 -9.42 22.75 -14.51
C ARG A 544 -9.57 21.23 -14.36
N GLU A 545 -9.13 20.66 -13.25
CA GLU A 545 -9.31 19.22 -12.97
C GLU A 545 -10.79 18.91 -12.66
N MET A 546 -11.50 19.77 -11.93
CA MET A 546 -12.94 19.62 -11.70
C MET A 546 -13.72 19.66 -13.04
N TRP A 547 -13.38 20.54 -13.95
CA TRP A 547 -14.03 20.65 -15.25
C TRP A 547 -13.91 19.39 -16.08
N LYS A 548 -12.75 18.78 -16.10
CA LYS A 548 -12.56 17.50 -16.78
C LYS A 548 -13.51 16.43 -16.23
N ARG A 549 -13.71 16.40 -14.91
CA ARG A 549 -14.64 15.45 -14.25
C ARG A 549 -16.10 15.73 -14.63
N TYR A 550 -16.52 16.97 -14.60
CA TYR A 550 -17.90 17.36 -14.98
C TYR A 550 -18.21 17.00 -16.42
N ARG A 551 -17.36 17.42 -17.36
CA ARG A 551 -17.51 17.10 -18.78
C ARG A 551 -17.62 15.59 -19.03
N ARG A 552 -16.85 14.79 -18.31
CA ARG A 552 -16.89 13.34 -18.47
C ARG A 552 -18.19 12.74 -17.93
N LYS A 553 -18.71 13.23 -16.82
CA LYS A 553 -20.01 12.83 -16.27
C LYS A 553 -21.14 13.18 -17.25
N GLU A 554 -21.08 14.32 -17.88
CA GLU A 554 -22.03 14.74 -18.91
C GLU A 554 -21.99 13.82 -20.13
N ILE A 555 -20.79 13.48 -20.62
CA ILE A 555 -20.62 12.54 -21.74
C ILE A 555 -21.16 11.14 -21.38
N LEU A 556 -20.93 10.66 -20.16
CA LEU A 556 -21.46 9.38 -19.69
C LEU A 556 -22.99 9.41 -19.55
N GLY A 557 -23.56 10.51 -19.10
CA GLY A 557 -25.02 10.71 -19.04
C GLY A 557 -25.70 10.80 -20.41
N MET A 558 -24.95 11.13 -21.47
CA MET A 558 -25.45 11.15 -22.85
C MET A 558 -25.42 9.77 -23.54
N ARG A 559 -24.63 8.83 -23.05
CA ARG A 559 -24.57 7.44 -23.52
C ARG A 559 -25.62 6.57 -22.84
#